data_3fbccf756e7f82f9d63b0de6b0f0eab8
#
_entry.id   3fbccf756e7f82f9d63b0de6b0f0eab8
#
_cell.length_a   1.000
_cell.length_b   1.000
_cell.length_c   1.000
_cell.angle_alpha   90.00
_cell.angle_beta   90.00
_cell.angle_gamma   90.00
#
_symmetry.space_group_name_H-M   'P 1'
#
loop_
_entity.id
_entity.type
_entity.pdbx_description
1 polymer ?
#
loop_
_entity_poly.entity_id
_entity_poly.type
_entity_poly.pdbx_seq_one_letter_code
_entity_poly.pdbx_strand_id
1 'polypeptide(L)'
;MIRAIDFFCGGGGMTNGLRQAGINVIAGVDFDKEAQETYEHNNPGSVFINTDIRRLRSDYFERKFNVQRNDDSLILVGCSPCQFYSIINTDKEKSARSKDLLKNFARFIDYYRPGFVLVENVPGILTNKNSILPYFLKKLEDLGYNNIVKEVVDLSYYGVPQTRRRFSLIATRIDNIELSLPEKDNCQALLCDYIGENNGFPKITAGHKDLSDFNHSTAGFSEISLRRIAKTRHNGGSRLDWAYDPELQLRCFVGKDDSFKDTFGRMWWKKPAPTITTKFFSISNGRFGHPDEDRAISIREGATLQTFPKTYVFKTKSISSAAKLIGNAVPCEYARRLGNLIISKIMKVNEWT
;
A
#
# COMPACT_ATOMS: atom_id res chain seq x y z
N MET A 1 1.79 -19.26 19.16
CA MET A 1 1.15 -18.71 17.94
C MET A 1 1.58 -17.27 17.78
N ILE A 2 2.12 -16.89 16.62
CA ILE A 2 2.58 -15.53 16.35
C ILE A 2 1.38 -14.62 16.20
N ARG A 3 1.38 -13.48 16.92
CA ARG A 3 0.31 -12.48 16.92
C ARG A 3 0.81 -11.15 16.37
N ALA A 4 -0.07 -10.37 15.73
CA ALA A 4 0.28 -9.04 15.28
C ALA A 4 -0.82 -8.01 15.57
N ILE A 5 -0.41 -6.74 15.67
CA ILE A 5 -1.29 -5.57 15.72
C ILE A 5 -0.84 -4.63 14.59
N ASP A 6 -1.77 -4.26 13.71
CA ASP A 6 -1.52 -3.43 12.54
C ASP A 6 -2.00 -1.99 12.79
N PHE A 7 -1.08 -1.08 13.06
CA PHE A 7 -1.37 0.34 13.21
C PHE A 7 -1.37 1.03 11.85
N PHE A 8 -2.36 1.89 11.65
CA PHE A 8 -2.66 2.55 10.36
C PHE A 8 -3.09 1.55 9.28
N CYS A 9 -3.91 0.58 9.68
CA CYS A 9 -4.26 -0.60 8.87
C CYS A 9 -5.06 -0.27 7.60
N GLY A 10 -5.74 0.89 7.53
CA GLY A 10 -6.56 1.27 6.38
C GLY A 10 -7.52 0.16 5.96
N GLY A 11 -7.57 -0.12 4.66
CA GLY A 11 -8.37 -1.22 4.09
C GLY A 11 -7.81 -2.62 4.32
N GLY A 12 -6.77 -2.81 5.14
CA GLY A 12 -6.28 -4.12 5.58
C GLY A 12 -5.27 -4.83 4.67
N GLY A 13 -4.54 -4.11 3.81
CA GLY A 13 -3.55 -4.74 2.91
C GLY A 13 -2.43 -5.46 3.66
N MET A 14 -1.81 -4.80 4.63
CA MET A 14 -0.78 -5.40 5.50
C MET A 14 -1.37 -6.54 6.32
N THR A 15 -2.49 -6.30 6.99
CA THR A 15 -3.20 -7.33 7.78
C THR A 15 -3.47 -8.58 6.95
N ASN A 16 -4.00 -8.42 5.73
CA ASN A 16 -4.34 -9.55 4.86
C ASN A 16 -3.09 -10.35 4.46
N GLY A 17 -2.00 -9.67 4.07
CA GLY A 17 -0.76 -10.34 3.72
C GLY A 17 -0.14 -11.11 4.89
N LEU A 18 -0.10 -10.53 6.10
CA LEU A 18 0.37 -11.22 7.30
C LEU A 18 -0.49 -12.44 7.64
N ARG A 19 -1.81 -12.34 7.49
CA ARG A 19 -2.72 -13.48 7.69
C ARG A 19 -2.51 -14.59 6.66
N GLN A 20 -2.25 -14.24 5.40
CA GLN A 20 -1.88 -15.22 4.37
C GLN A 20 -0.56 -15.95 4.69
N ALA A 21 0.35 -15.31 5.43
CA ALA A 21 1.55 -15.97 5.94
C ALA A 21 1.28 -16.87 7.17
N GLY A 22 0.08 -16.84 7.76
CA GLY A 22 -0.25 -17.63 8.95
C GLY A 22 -0.11 -16.88 10.28
N ILE A 23 0.11 -15.56 10.26
CA ILE A 23 0.17 -14.72 11.45
C ILE A 23 -1.24 -14.33 11.89
N ASN A 24 -1.55 -14.49 13.18
CA ASN A 24 -2.80 -14.04 13.76
C ASN A 24 -2.78 -12.53 14.02
N VAL A 25 -3.31 -11.74 13.09
CA VAL A 25 -3.49 -10.31 13.29
C VAL A 25 -4.74 -10.09 14.13
N ILE A 26 -4.56 -9.75 15.40
CA ILE A 26 -5.66 -9.65 16.39
C ILE A 26 -6.44 -8.34 16.27
N ALA A 27 -5.79 -7.27 15.83
CA ALA A 27 -6.42 -5.96 15.67
C ALA A 27 -5.74 -5.10 14.61
N GLY A 28 -6.55 -4.29 13.92
CA GLY A 28 -6.09 -3.17 13.10
C GLY A 28 -6.57 -1.84 13.69
N VAL A 29 -5.71 -0.84 13.73
CA VAL A 29 -6.02 0.50 14.25
C VAL A 29 -6.00 1.51 13.12
N ASP A 30 -7.09 2.21 12.90
CA ASP A 30 -7.13 3.34 11.96
C ASP A 30 -8.15 4.40 12.41
N PHE A 31 -7.91 5.65 12.06
CA PHE A 31 -8.86 6.73 12.33
C PHE A 31 -9.94 6.87 11.26
N ASP A 32 -9.71 6.31 10.06
CA ASP A 32 -10.63 6.39 8.93
C ASP A 32 -11.76 5.36 9.06
N LYS A 33 -12.90 5.81 9.56
CA LYS A 33 -14.08 4.96 9.74
C LYS A 33 -14.56 4.32 8.43
N GLU A 34 -14.28 4.92 7.26
CA GLU A 34 -14.69 4.35 5.96
C GLU A 34 -13.96 3.04 5.65
N ALA A 35 -12.83 2.77 6.30
CA ALA A 35 -12.08 1.52 6.13
C ALA A 35 -12.69 0.34 6.90
N GLN A 36 -13.45 0.60 7.97
CA GLN A 36 -13.89 -0.41 8.94
C GLN A 36 -14.63 -1.58 8.31
N GLU A 37 -15.68 -1.30 7.54
CA GLU A 37 -16.52 -2.35 6.94
C GLU A 37 -15.72 -3.24 5.96
N THR A 38 -14.85 -2.62 5.15
CA THR A 38 -13.93 -3.34 4.27
C THR A 38 -12.95 -4.21 5.07
N TYR A 39 -12.36 -3.65 6.11
CA TYR A 39 -11.37 -4.35 6.94
C TYR A 39 -11.99 -5.58 7.63
N GLU A 40 -13.09 -5.40 8.36
CA GLU A 40 -13.74 -6.45 9.14
C GLU A 40 -14.31 -7.57 8.26
N HIS A 41 -14.89 -7.22 7.10
CA HIS A 41 -15.41 -8.19 6.16
C HIS A 41 -14.35 -9.17 5.66
N ASN A 42 -13.14 -8.67 5.37
CA ASN A 42 -12.08 -9.46 4.75
C ASN A 42 -11.09 -10.09 5.75
N ASN A 43 -11.12 -9.66 7.00
CA ASN A 43 -10.17 -10.12 8.02
C ASN A 43 -10.91 -10.67 9.25
N PRO A 44 -11.74 -11.74 9.10
CA PRO A 44 -12.52 -12.31 10.19
C PRO A 44 -11.59 -12.71 11.35
N GLY A 45 -12.01 -12.35 12.58
CA GLY A 45 -11.23 -12.58 13.80
C GLY A 45 -10.20 -11.47 14.11
N SER A 46 -9.97 -10.51 13.21
CA SER A 46 -9.22 -9.29 13.47
C SER A 46 -10.18 -8.12 13.73
N VAL A 47 -10.01 -7.43 14.86
CA VAL A 47 -10.92 -6.35 15.28
C VAL A 47 -10.43 -5.01 14.73
N PHE A 48 -11.32 -4.25 14.06
CA PHE A 48 -11.00 -2.88 13.66
C PHE A 48 -11.23 -1.92 14.84
N ILE A 49 -10.22 -1.15 15.19
CA ILE A 49 -10.26 -0.15 16.26
C ILE A 49 -10.27 1.23 15.63
N ASN A 50 -11.48 1.81 15.49
CA ASN A 50 -11.63 3.13 14.91
C ASN A 50 -11.22 4.22 15.90
N THR A 51 -9.97 4.63 15.85
CA THR A 51 -9.43 5.68 16.72
C THR A 51 -8.18 6.32 16.15
N ASP A 52 -7.91 7.55 16.58
CA ASP A 52 -6.60 8.16 16.39
C ASP A 52 -5.59 7.53 17.38
N ILE A 53 -4.47 7.05 16.88
CA ILE A 53 -3.40 6.43 17.68
C ILE A 53 -2.97 7.31 18.87
N ARG A 54 -3.05 8.64 18.74
CA ARG A 54 -2.69 9.61 19.79
C ARG A 54 -3.61 9.51 21.02
N ARG A 55 -4.87 9.07 20.81
CA ARG A 55 -5.89 8.93 21.86
C ARG A 55 -5.94 7.51 22.45
N LEU A 56 -5.35 6.54 21.77
CA LEU A 56 -5.35 5.14 22.22
C LEU A 56 -4.38 4.98 23.39
N ARG A 57 -4.86 4.42 24.50
CA ARG A 57 -4.02 4.13 25.67
C ARG A 57 -3.02 3.02 25.34
N SER A 58 -1.81 3.09 25.90
CA SER A 58 -0.77 2.09 25.66
C SER A 58 -1.16 0.70 26.19
N ASP A 59 -1.91 0.61 27.28
CA ASP A 59 -2.38 -0.64 27.90
C ASP A 59 -3.63 -1.23 27.25
N TYR A 60 -4.14 -0.64 26.14
CA TYR A 60 -5.42 -1.05 25.54
C TYR A 60 -5.44 -2.52 25.12
N PHE A 61 -4.40 -3.00 24.44
CA PHE A 61 -4.37 -4.37 23.92
C PHE A 61 -4.12 -5.41 25.02
N GLU A 62 -3.42 -5.04 26.10
CA GLU A 62 -3.29 -5.86 27.30
C GLU A 62 -4.67 -6.10 27.93
N ARG A 63 -5.46 -5.04 28.11
CA ARG A 63 -6.79 -5.12 28.72
C ARG A 63 -7.83 -5.80 27.84
N LYS A 64 -7.81 -5.54 26.53
CA LYS A 64 -8.87 -5.97 25.62
C LYS A 64 -8.60 -7.34 25.00
N PHE A 65 -7.34 -7.69 24.77
CA PHE A 65 -6.92 -8.86 24.01
C PHE A 65 -5.89 -9.73 24.74
N ASN A 66 -5.63 -9.45 26.01
CA ASN A 66 -4.63 -10.15 26.81
C ASN A 66 -3.26 -10.24 26.11
N VAL A 67 -2.83 -9.13 25.51
CA VAL A 67 -1.49 -9.02 24.92
C VAL A 67 -0.47 -8.83 26.03
N GLN A 68 0.49 -9.75 26.11
CA GLN A 68 1.55 -9.70 27.12
C GLN A 68 2.66 -8.73 26.70
N ARG A 69 3.33 -8.14 27.69
CA ARG A 69 4.58 -7.40 27.47
C ARG A 69 5.74 -8.36 27.31
N ASN A 70 6.76 -7.91 26.57
CA ASN A 70 7.96 -8.70 26.28
C ASN A 70 7.66 -10.05 25.59
N ASP A 71 6.56 -10.12 24.83
CA ASP A 71 6.18 -11.30 24.06
C ASP A 71 7.00 -11.35 22.75
N ASP A 72 7.89 -12.35 22.65
CA ASP A 72 8.75 -12.58 21.49
C ASP A 72 7.94 -12.99 20.23
N SER A 73 6.73 -13.52 20.44
CA SER A 73 5.81 -13.88 19.36
C SER A 73 4.91 -12.71 18.90
N LEU A 74 5.04 -11.53 19.52
CA LEU A 74 4.28 -10.35 19.14
C LEU A 74 4.99 -9.54 18.06
N ILE A 75 4.23 -9.13 17.05
CA ILE A 75 4.66 -8.20 16.00
C ILE A 75 3.83 -6.92 16.11
N LEU A 76 4.47 -5.77 16.19
CA LEU A 76 3.80 -4.48 15.96
C LEU A 76 4.16 -3.93 14.60
N VAL A 77 3.13 -3.55 13.84
CA VAL A 77 3.26 -2.98 12.50
C VAL A 77 2.84 -1.52 12.51
N GLY A 78 3.66 -0.64 11.93
CA GLY A 78 3.41 0.81 11.91
C GLY A 78 3.61 1.44 10.53
N CYS A 79 2.67 1.22 9.60
CA CYS A 79 2.70 1.80 8.25
C CYS A 79 2.02 3.18 8.25
N SER A 80 2.64 4.15 8.92
CA SER A 80 2.05 5.47 9.12
C SER A 80 1.83 6.24 7.81
N PRO A 81 0.76 7.07 7.72
CA PRO A 81 0.51 7.90 6.55
C PRO A 81 1.71 8.75 6.17
N CYS A 82 2.10 8.66 4.89
CA CYS A 82 3.32 9.26 4.35
C CYS A 82 3.13 10.70 3.81
N GLN A 83 1.98 11.34 4.07
CA GLN A 83 1.63 12.64 3.48
C GLN A 83 2.69 13.71 3.73
N PHE A 84 3.33 13.70 4.90
CA PHE A 84 4.41 14.63 5.25
C PHE A 84 5.70 14.39 4.43
N TYR A 85 5.98 13.16 4.04
CA TYR A 85 7.21 12.75 3.34
C TYR A 85 7.03 12.62 1.83
N SER A 86 5.79 12.74 1.32
CA SER A 86 5.49 12.62 -0.10
C SER A 86 5.81 13.90 -0.86
N ILE A 87 6.58 13.80 -1.94
CA ILE A 87 6.94 14.91 -2.84
C ILE A 87 5.70 15.48 -3.57
N ILE A 88 4.63 14.68 -3.70
CA ILE A 88 3.43 15.02 -4.46
C ILE A 88 2.42 15.83 -3.63
N ASN A 89 2.59 15.90 -2.30
CA ASN A 89 1.60 16.52 -1.44
C ASN A 89 1.81 18.05 -1.32
N THR A 90 0.78 18.80 -1.71
CA THR A 90 0.74 20.28 -1.64
C THR A 90 0.04 20.80 -0.37
N ASP A 91 -0.64 19.93 0.40
CA ASP A 91 -1.38 20.32 1.61
C ASP A 91 -0.48 20.26 2.86
N LYS A 92 0.10 21.42 3.23
CA LYS A 92 1.03 21.56 4.35
C LYS A 92 0.40 21.30 5.73
N GLU A 93 -0.88 21.61 5.92
CA GLU A 93 -1.55 21.43 7.22
C GLU A 93 -1.86 19.95 7.53
N LYS A 94 -2.36 19.20 6.54
CA LYS A 94 -2.56 17.75 6.68
C LYS A 94 -1.23 17.03 6.84
N SER A 95 -0.21 17.52 6.15
CA SER A 95 1.15 17.04 6.24
C SER A 95 1.72 17.16 7.66
N ALA A 96 1.56 18.31 8.30
CA ALA A 96 2.04 18.54 9.67
C ALA A 96 1.42 17.58 10.70
N ARG A 97 0.13 17.21 10.53
CA ARG A 97 -0.57 16.28 11.44
C ARG A 97 -0.04 14.85 11.38
N SER A 98 0.59 14.42 10.28
CA SER A 98 1.13 13.06 10.14
C SER A 98 2.58 12.92 10.62
N LYS A 99 3.26 14.03 10.91
CA LYS A 99 4.68 14.07 11.28
C LYS A 99 5.01 13.19 12.51
N ASP A 100 4.17 13.26 13.54
CA ASP A 100 4.44 12.62 14.84
C ASP A 100 3.78 11.23 15.00
N LEU A 101 3.15 10.68 13.96
CA LEU A 101 2.44 9.41 14.07
C LEU A 101 3.39 8.25 14.41
N LEU A 102 4.58 8.24 13.82
CA LEU A 102 5.59 7.23 14.12
C LEU A 102 6.12 7.33 15.57
N LYS A 103 6.17 8.57 16.14
CA LYS A 103 6.47 8.79 17.56
C LYS A 103 5.39 8.19 18.46
N ASN A 104 4.12 8.34 18.07
CA ASN A 104 3.01 7.71 18.81
C ASN A 104 3.03 6.19 18.68
N PHE A 105 3.43 5.64 17.55
CA PHE A 105 3.65 4.22 17.39
C PHE A 105 4.77 3.70 18.31
N ALA A 106 5.89 4.42 18.40
CA ALA A 106 7.01 4.07 19.29
C ALA A 106 6.59 3.93 20.77
N ARG A 107 5.54 4.63 21.22
CA ARG A 107 4.98 4.50 22.57
C ARG A 107 4.42 3.09 22.84
N PHE A 108 3.82 2.45 21.85
CA PHE A 108 3.33 1.08 21.96
C PHE A 108 4.48 0.08 21.93
N ILE A 109 5.52 0.33 21.14
CA ILE A 109 6.74 -0.49 21.16
C ILE A 109 7.40 -0.43 22.53
N ASP A 110 7.51 0.74 23.13
CA ASP A 110 8.05 0.94 24.47
C ASP A 110 7.24 0.18 25.54
N TYR A 111 5.92 0.21 25.44
CA TYR A 111 5.03 -0.44 26.39
C TYR A 111 5.02 -1.96 26.27
N TYR A 112 4.86 -2.49 25.02
CA TYR A 112 4.71 -3.94 24.82
C TYR A 112 6.02 -4.67 24.63
N ARG A 113 7.09 -3.99 24.18
CA ARG A 113 8.37 -4.64 23.87
C ARG A 113 8.16 -5.89 22.99
N PRO A 114 7.51 -5.79 21.81
CA PRO A 114 7.27 -6.93 20.94
C PRO A 114 8.57 -7.59 20.48
N GLY A 115 8.52 -8.85 20.07
CA GLY A 115 9.68 -9.51 19.47
C GLY A 115 10.09 -8.85 18.16
N PHE A 116 9.10 -8.38 17.36
CA PHE A 116 9.36 -7.77 16.06
C PHE A 116 8.60 -6.46 15.87
N VAL A 117 9.24 -5.54 15.14
CA VAL A 117 8.65 -4.28 14.69
C VAL A 117 8.78 -4.20 13.17
N LEU A 118 7.67 -3.91 12.47
CA LEU A 118 7.63 -3.66 11.04
C LEU A 118 7.21 -2.22 10.76
N VAL A 119 7.91 -1.54 9.84
CA VAL A 119 7.53 -0.22 9.34
C VAL A 119 7.66 -0.17 7.82
N GLU A 120 6.63 0.29 7.14
CA GLU A 120 6.67 0.64 5.71
C GLU A 120 6.32 2.11 5.54
N ASN A 121 7.02 2.78 4.61
CA ASN A 121 6.77 4.18 4.31
C ASN A 121 7.29 4.54 2.90
N VAL A 122 7.08 5.79 2.46
CA VAL A 122 7.70 6.27 1.22
C VAL A 122 9.19 6.58 1.42
N PRO A 123 10.02 6.49 0.35
CA PRO A 123 11.46 6.78 0.44
C PRO A 123 11.79 8.17 0.99
N GLY A 124 10.89 9.14 0.82
CA GLY A 124 11.04 10.50 1.34
C GLY A 124 11.25 10.58 2.86
N ILE A 125 10.90 9.53 3.62
CA ILE A 125 11.19 9.48 5.07
C ILE A 125 12.69 9.51 5.36
N LEU A 126 13.53 9.03 4.44
CA LEU A 126 14.99 9.05 4.58
C LEU A 126 15.61 10.41 4.25
N THR A 127 15.02 11.15 3.31
CA THR A 127 15.63 12.36 2.73
C THR A 127 15.06 13.66 3.26
N ASN A 128 13.89 13.61 3.91
CA ASN A 128 13.26 14.81 4.48
C ASN A 128 14.04 15.29 5.72
N LYS A 129 14.52 16.55 5.69
CA LYS A 129 15.29 17.17 6.79
C LYS A 129 14.54 17.18 8.13
N ASN A 130 13.20 17.17 8.10
CA ASN A 130 12.35 17.15 9.29
C ASN A 130 11.79 15.75 9.58
N SER A 131 12.44 14.68 9.08
CA SER A 131 12.01 13.32 9.30
C SER A 131 12.07 12.91 10.77
N ILE A 132 11.05 12.22 11.23
CA ILE A 132 10.99 11.61 12.57
C ILE A 132 11.81 10.30 12.64
N LEU A 133 12.28 9.79 11.50
CA LEU A 133 12.96 8.49 11.44
C LEU A 133 14.21 8.41 12.32
N PRO A 134 15.11 9.42 12.39
CA PRO A 134 16.27 9.36 13.29
C PRO A 134 15.88 9.19 14.75
N TYR A 135 14.86 9.93 15.20
CA TYR A 135 14.31 9.76 16.55
C TYR A 135 13.75 8.35 16.77
N PHE A 136 13.00 7.82 15.78
CA PHE A 136 12.40 6.49 15.87
C PHE A 136 13.45 5.39 15.95
N LEU A 137 14.51 5.47 15.14
CA LEU A 137 15.63 4.51 15.17
C LEU A 137 16.36 4.54 16.52
N LYS A 138 16.69 5.74 17.01
CA LYS A 138 17.32 5.89 18.32
C LYS A 138 16.45 5.32 19.45
N LYS A 139 15.12 5.56 19.37
CA LYS A 139 14.18 4.97 20.35
C LYS A 139 14.16 3.44 20.29
N LEU A 140 14.25 2.83 19.11
CA LEU A 140 14.37 1.37 18.98
C LEU A 140 15.66 0.84 19.62
N GLU A 141 16.80 1.48 19.33
CA GLU A 141 18.09 1.13 19.93
C GLU A 141 18.04 1.22 21.47
N ASP A 142 17.52 2.33 22.02
CA ASP A 142 17.36 2.53 23.47
C ASP A 142 16.44 1.47 24.12
N LEU A 143 15.55 0.87 23.31
CA LEU A 143 14.66 -0.21 23.73
C LEU A 143 15.26 -1.61 23.48
N GLY A 144 16.52 -1.72 23.11
CA GLY A 144 17.20 -3.00 22.91
C GLY A 144 16.95 -3.68 21.58
N TYR A 145 16.38 -2.99 20.57
CA TYR A 145 16.29 -3.50 19.21
C TYR A 145 17.63 -3.28 18.50
N ASN A 146 18.60 -4.14 18.76
CA ASN A 146 19.95 -4.02 18.23
C ASN A 146 20.08 -4.54 16.80
N ASN A 147 19.13 -5.34 16.35
CA ASN A 147 19.11 -5.86 14.99
C ASN A 147 17.99 -5.15 14.20
N ILE A 148 18.40 -4.18 13.36
CA ILE A 148 17.51 -3.34 12.55
C ILE A 148 17.99 -3.39 11.10
N VAL A 149 17.15 -3.93 10.21
CA VAL A 149 17.36 -3.89 8.76
C VAL A 149 16.39 -2.90 8.14
N LYS A 150 16.92 -2.00 7.30
CA LYS A 150 16.10 -0.97 6.64
C LYS A 150 16.66 -0.66 5.26
N GLU A 151 15.79 -0.66 4.26
CA GLU A 151 16.15 -0.38 2.87
C GLU A 151 15.00 0.29 2.12
N VAL A 152 15.34 0.86 0.97
CA VAL A 152 14.35 1.25 -0.05
C VAL A 152 14.24 0.13 -1.06
N VAL A 153 13.11 -0.54 -1.07
CA VAL A 153 12.81 -1.66 -1.98
C VAL A 153 11.92 -1.21 -3.13
N ASP A 154 12.15 -1.75 -4.32
CA ASP A 154 11.22 -1.65 -5.45
C ASP A 154 10.34 -2.92 -5.45
N LEU A 155 9.07 -2.76 -5.09
CA LEU A 155 8.16 -3.88 -4.87
C LEU A 155 7.85 -4.66 -6.15
N SER A 156 8.18 -4.14 -7.34
CA SER A 156 8.05 -4.89 -8.59
C SER A 156 8.89 -6.16 -8.64
N TYR A 157 9.96 -6.22 -7.85
CA TYR A 157 10.80 -7.42 -7.67
C TYR A 157 10.36 -8.31 -6.50
N TYR A 158 9.16 -8.10 -5.97
CA TYR A 158 8.62 -8.87 -4.84
C TYR A 158 7.19 -9.36 -5.15
N GLY A 159 6.91 -9.67 -6.41
CA GLY A 159 5.62 -10.17 -6.86
C GLY A 159 4.51 -9.10 -6.91
N VAL A 160 4.86 -7.80 -6.89
CA VAL A 160 3.90 -6.69 -6.96
C VAL A 160 3.99 -6.02 -8.34
N PRO A 161 2.98 -6.11 -9.22
CA PRO A 161 3.10 -5.71 -10.63
C PRO A 161 3.00 -4.19 -10.83
N GLN A 162 3.75 -3.42 -10.01
CA GLN A 162 3.84 -1.96 -10.14
C GLN A 162 5.21 -1.44 -9.69
N THR A 163 5.67 -0.37 -10.30
CA THR A 163 6.87 0.36 -9.89
C THR A 163 6.57 1.15 -8.61
N ARG A 164 6.71 0.48 -7.47
CA ARG A 164 6.40 1.04 -6.15
C ARG A 164 7.60 0.96 -5.23
N ARG A 165 8.33 2.06 -5.08
CA ARG A 165 9.46 2.13 -4.16
C ARG A 165 8.99 2.48 -2.76
N ARG A 166 9.46 1.70 -1.78
CA ARG A 166 9.10 1.88 -0.37
C ARG A 166 10.30 1.70 0.54
N PHE A 167 10.35 2.55 1.56
CA PHE A 167 11.18 2.31 2.73
C PHE A 167 10.55 1.17 3.52
N SER A 168 11.32 0.14 3.80
CA SER A 168 10.92 -1.01 4.61
C SER A 168 11.91 -1.18 5.75
N LEU A 169 11.38 -1.37 6.95
CA LEU A 169 12.15 -1.61 8.16
C LEU A 169 11.60 -2.82 8.89
N ILE A 170 12.49 -3.70 9.29
CA ILE A 170 12.22 -4.78 10.23
C ILE A 170 13.23 -4.69 11.37
N ALA A 171 12.77 -4.78 12.61
CA ALA A 171 13.63 -4.77 13.80
C ALA A 171 13.23 -5.88 14.77
N THR A 172 14.19 -6.44 15.47
CA THR A 172 13.97 -7.40 16.56
C THR A 172 14.87 -7.09 17.73
N ARG A 173 14.36 -7.40 18.93
CA ARG A 173 15.13 -7.40 20.19
C ARG A 173 15.56 -8.80 20.61
N ILE A 174 15.19 -9.82 19.85
CA ILE A 174 15.53 -11.21 20.12
C ILE A 174 16.97 -11.43 19.68
N ASP A 175 17.80 -11.91 20.59
CA ASP A 175 19.20 -12.25 20.31
C ASP A 175 19.29 -13.43 19.34
N ASN A 176 20.40 -13.52 18.62
CA ASN A 176 20.72 -14.60 17.69
C ASN A 176 19.78 -14.74 16.48
N ILE A 177 18.94 -13.73 16.19
CA ILE A 177 18.19 -13.63 14.96
C ILE A 177 18.97 -12.77 13.95
N GLU A 178 19.48 -13.36 12.90
CA GLU A 178 19.99 -12.61 11.77
C GLU A 178 18.84 -12.15 10.89
N LEU A 179 18.56 -10.83 10.89
CA LEU A 179 17.51 -10.24 10.05
C LEU A 179 18.00 -9.97 8.64
N SER A 180 17.05 -10.04 7.71
CA SER A 180 17.18 -9.59 6.32
C SER A 180 15.84 -8.98 5.89
N LEU A 181 15.75 -8.38 4.72
CA LEU A 181 14.46 -8.23 4.03
C LEU A 181 14.18 -9.49 3.19
N PRO A 182 12.93 -9.68 2.73
CA PRO A 182 12.61 -10.77 1.81
C PRO A 182 13.53 -10.76 0.58
N GLU A 183 13.80 -11.93 0.03
CA GLU A 183 14.60 -12.06 -1.18
C GLU A 183 13.90 -11.45 -2.40
N LYS A 184 14.68 -10.82 -3.26
CA LYS A 184 14.21 -10.30 -4.54
C LYS A 184 13.98 -11.44 -5.54
N ASP A 185 12.91 -11.32 -6.31
CA ASP A 185 12.73 -12.13 -7.51
C ASP A 185 13.75 -11.70 -8.60
N ASN A 186 14.11 -12.63 -9.48
CA ASN A 186 15.06 -12.36 -10.57
C ASN A 186 14.51 -11.40 -11.64
N CYS A 187 13.18 -11.25 -11.73
CA CYS A 187 12.51 -10.39 -12.69
C CYS A 187 11.37 -9.60 -12.02
N GLN A 188 10.97 -8.52 -12.67
CA GLN A 188 9.83 -7.74 -12.25
C GLN A 188 8.52 -8.45 -12.58
N ALA A 189 7.52 -8.31 -11.71
CA ALA A 189 6.14 -8.70 -11.99
C ALA A 189 5.54 -7.77 -13.06
N LEU A 190 4.96 -8.35 -14.12
CA LEU A 190 4.45 -7.62 -15.26
C LEU A 190 2.93 -7.45 -15.20
N LEU A 191 2.42 -6.39 -15.82
CA LEU A 191 0.99 -6.10 -15.86
C LEU A 191 0.17 -7.25 -16.45
N CYS A 192 0.63 -7.85 -17.57
CA CYS A 192 -0.07 -8.92 -18.29
C CYS A 192 -0.27 -10.18 -17.47
N ASP A 193 0.51 -10.39 -16.41
CA ASP A 193 0.41 -11.59 -15.55
C ASP A 193 -0.70 -11.46 -14.50
N TYR A 194 -1.29 -10.27 -14.35
CA TYR A 194 -2.23 -9.96 -13.28
C TYR A 194 -3.61 -9.51 -13.74
N ILE A 195 -3.70 -8.73 -14.83
CA ILE A 195 -4.97 -8.23 -15.38
C ILE A 195 -5.12 -8.61 -16.86
N GLY A 196 -6.29 -8.31 -17.43
CA GLY A 196 -6.67 -8.67 -18.78
C GLY A 196 -7.53 -9.95 -18.85
N GLU A 197 -8.08 -10.28 -20.02
CA GLU A 197 -9.06 -11.37 -20.21
C GLU A 197 -8.52 -12.72 -19.73
N ASN A 198 -7.27 -13.04 -20.01
CA ASN A 198 -6.63 -14.29 -19.56
C ASN A 198 -6.52 -14.41 -18.03
N ASN A 199 -6.65 -13.29 -17.33
CA ASN A 199 -6.65 -13.24 -15.88
C ASN A 199 -8.06 -13.01 -15.29
N GLY A 200 -9.12 -13.27 -16.08
CA GLY A 200 -10.51 -13.21 -15.64
C GLY A 200 -11.05 -11.78 -15.50
N PHE A 201 -10.52 -10.83 -16.27
CA PHE A 201 -11.04 -9.46 -16.40
C PHE A 201 -11.72 -9.31 -17.76
N PRO A 202 -13.06 -9.40 -17.84
CA PRO A 202 -13.78 -9.21 -19.10
C PRO A 202 -13.61 -7.75 -19.58
N LYS A 203 -13.73 -7.55 -20.89
CA LYS A 203 -13.72 -6.19 -21.47
C LYS A 203 -14.91 -5.38 -20.98
N ILE A 204 -14.65 -4.15 -20.60
CA ILE A 204 -15.65 -3.18 -20.16
C ILE A 204 -15.40 -1.81 -20.77
N THR A 205 -16.39 -0.92 -20.71
CA THR A 205 -16.27 0.46 -21.18
C THR A 205 -16.09 1.45 -20.02
N ALA A 206 -15.66 2.67 -20.31
CA ALA A 206 -15.63 3.75 -19.34
C ALA A 206 -17.03 3.98 -18.74
N GLY A 207 -17.14 4.10 -17.42
CA GLY A 207 -18.40 4.25 -16.72
C GLY A 207 -19.12 2.94 -16.38
N HIS A 208 -18.54 1.79 -16.73
CA HIS A 208 -19.11 0.49 -16.34
C HIS A 208 -19.22 0.39 -14.82
N LYS A 209 -20.37 -0.10 -14.35
CA LYS A 209 -20.67 -0.36 -12.95
C LYS A 209 -20.91 -1.84 -12.75
N ASP A 210 -20.04 -2.47 -12.01
CA ASP A 210 -20.21 -3.83 -11.52
C ASP A 210 -20.70 -3.78 -10.07
N LEU A 211 -21.91 -4.28 -9.85
CA LEU A 211 -22.56 -4.29 -8.53
C LEU A 211 -22.21 -5.55 -7.71
N SER A 212 -21.45 -6.47 -8.29
CA SER A 212 -20.97 -7.66 -7.58
C SER A 212 -19.82 -7.32 -6.62
N ASP A 213 -19.51 -8.23 -5.72
CA ASP A 213 -18.38 -8.11 -4.80
C ASP A 213 -17.03 -8.06 -5.53
N PHE A 214 -16.96 -8.52 -6.79
CA PHE A 214 -15.77 -8.42 -7.63
C PHE A 214 -15.44 -6.96 -7.94
N ASN A 215 -16.45 -6.10 -8.15
CA ASN A 215 -16.33 -4.66 -8.37
C ASN A 215 -15.37 -4.27 -9.51
N HIS A 216 -15.61 -4.85 -10.71
CA HIS A 216 -14.87 -4.47 -11.93
C HIS A 216 -15.39 -3.13 -12.51
N SER A 217 -15.62 -2.15 -11.65
CA SER A 217 -16.17 -0.84 -12.01
C SER A 217 -15.09 0.15 -12.42
N THR A 218 -15.41 1.03 -13.38
CA THR A 218 -14.54 2.12 -13.83
C THR A 218 -15.25 3.47 -13.77
N ALA A 219 -14.47 4.54 -13.64
CA ALA A 219 -15.00 5.90 -13.75
C ALA A 219 -15.46 6.19 -15.17
N GLY A 220 -16.56 6.96 -15.28
CA GLY A 220 -17.01 7.51 -16.56
C GLY A 220 -16.09 8.61 -17.06
N PHE A 221 -16.08 8.81 -18.38
CA PHE A 221 -15.34 9.87 -19.06
C PHE A 221 -16.28 10.88 -19.71
N SER A 222 -15.87 12.14 -19.73
CA SER A 222 -16.48 13.12 -20.64
C SER A 222 -16.17 12.78 -22.09
N GLU A 223 -16.97 13.28 -23.04
CA GLU A 223 -16.76 13.07 -24.48
C GLU A 223 -15.34 13.43 -24.91
N ILE A 224 -14.82 14.57 -24.46
CA ILE A 224 -13.44 14.98 -24.78
C ILE A 224 -12.39 14.02 -24.20
N SER A 225 -12.64 13.43 -23.04
CA SER A 225 -11.73 12.43 -22.45
C SER A 225 -11.78 11.10 -23.20
N LEU A 226 -12.95 10.70 -23.70
CA LEU A 226 -13.10 9.54 -24.60
C LEU A 226 -12.34 9.76 -25.91
N ARG A 227 -12.49 10.94 -26.53
CA ARG A 227 -11.74 11.28 -27.75
C ARG A 227 -10.23 11.27 -27.52
N ARG A 228 -9.74 11.76 -26.37
CA ARG A 228 -8.32 11.72 -26.01
C ARG A 228 -7.81 10.30 -25.86
N ILE A 229 -8.50 9.47 -25.09
CA ILE A 229 -8.04 8.09 -24.86
C ILE A 229 -8.10 7.27 -26.16
N ALA A 230 -9.13 7.44 -26.99
CA ALA A 230 -9.23 6.77 -28.30
C ALA A 230 -8.10 7.14 -29.27
N LYS A 231 -7.58 8.38 -29.19
CA LYS A 231 -6.41 8.84 -29.96
C LYS A 231 -5.08 8.41 -29.35
N THR A 232 -5.06 8.00 -28.07
CA THR A 232 -3.85 7.54 -27.40
C THR A 232 -3.53 6.12 -27.85
N ARG A 233 -2.35 5.89 -28.44
CA ARG A 233 -1.93 4.58 -28.94
C ARG A 233 -2.05 3.51 -27.86
N HIS A 234 -2.51 2.32 -28.23
CA HIS A 234 -2.56 1.16 -27.36
C HIS A 234 -1.17 0.81 -26.86
N ASN A 235 -1.12 0.11 -25.72
CA ASN A 235 0.08 -0.45 -25.14
C ASN A 235 1.23 0.57 -24.98
N GLY A 236 0.96 1.67 -24.26
CA GLY A 236 1.99 2.63 -23.85
C GLY A 236 1.93 4.01 -24.48
N GLY A 237 0.90 4.32 -25.27
CA GLY A 237 0.68 5.68 -25.77
C GLY A 237 0.52 6.71 -24.66
N SER A 238 0.58 7.98 -25.02
CA SER A 238 0.52 9.09 -24.08
C SER A 238 -0.24 10.29 -24.66
N ARG A 239 -0.40 11.36 -23.88
CA ARG A 239 -0.98 12.61 -24.37
C ARG A 239 -0.26 13.20 -25.60
N LEU A 240 1.00 12.81 -25.82
CA LEU A 240 1.77 13.28 -26.97
C LEU A 240 1.20 12.77 -28.31
N ASP A 241 0.45 11.67 -28.31
CA ASP A 241 -0.17 11.10 -29.50
C ASP A 241 -1.25 12.04 -30.12
N TRP A 242 -1.76 13.01 -29.32
CA TRP A 242 -2.74 14.00 -29.73
C TRP A 242 -2.36 15.46 -29.37
N ALA A 243 -1.09 15.69 -28.99
CA ALA A 243 -0.61 17.02 -28.60
C ALA A 243 -0.71 18.07 -29.74
N TYR A 244 -0.74 17.61 -30.98
CA TYR A 244 -0.87 18.45 -32.17
C TYR A 244 -2.32 18.81 -32.51
N ASP A 245 -3.31 18.15 -31.90
CA ASP A 245 -4.73 18.39 -32.16
C ASP A 245 -5.24 19.52 -31.23
N PRO A 246 -5.59 20.71 -31.75
CA PRO A 246 -5.97 21.85 -30.94
C PRO A 246 -7.29 21.65 -30.17
N GLU A 247 -8.17 20.73 -30.63
CA GLU A 247 -9.40 20.38 -29.90
C GLU A 247 -9.13 19.48 -28.72
N LEU A 248 -8.09 18.63 -28.77
CA LEU A 248 -7.74 17.68 -27.73
C LEU A 248 -6.69 18.22 -26.79
N GLN A 249 -5.81 19.10 -27.25
CA GLN A 249 -4.71 19.66 -26.48
C GLN A 249 -5.23 20.50 -25.29
N LEU A 250 -4.66 20.27 -24.12
CA LEU A 250 -4.94 21.06 -22.93
C LEU A 250 -4.03 22.29 -22.89
N ARG A 251 -4.59 23.47 -22.66
CA ARG A 251 -3.83 24.73 -22.57
C ARG A 251 -2.65 24.66 -21.60
N CYS A 252 -2.83 23.93 -20.46
CA CYS A 252 -1.78 23.77 -19.44
C CYS A 252 -0.60 22.93 -19.90
N PHE A 253 -0.70 22.19 -21.03
CA PHE A 253 0.37 21.36 -21.61
C PHE A 253 1.04 21.95 -22.84
N VAL A 254 0.54 23.06 -23.36
CA VAL A 254 1.17 23.75 -24.50
C VAL A 254 2.61 24.14 -24.15
N GLY A 255 3.57 23.74 -24.99
CA GLY A 255 5.00 23.97 -24.77
C GLY A 255 5.63 23.14 -23.65
N LYS A 256 4.95 22.08 -23.18
CA LYS A 256 5.44 21.20 -22.09
C LYS A 256 5.56 19.73 -22.50
N ASP A 257 6.04 19.46 -23.70
CA ASP A 257 6.09 18.10 -24.23
C ASP A 257 7.09 17.20 -23.51
N ASP A 258 8.08 17.79 -22.84
CA ASP A 258 9.04 17.07 -22.00
C ASP A 258 8.54 16.76 -20.59
N SER A 259 7.40 17.35 -20.17
CA SER A 259 6.82 17.21 -18.84
C SER A 259 5.47 16.49 -18.91
N PHE A 260 5.06 15.87 -17.79
CA PHE A 260 3.73 15.25 -17.64
C PHE A 260 3.39 14.21 -18.72
N LYS A 261 4.38 13.47 -19.24
CA LYS A 261 4.22 12.47 -20.31
C LYS A 261 3.30 11.30 -19.92
N ASP A 262 3.16 11.02 -18.62
CA ASP A 262 2.33 9.94 -18.09
C ASP A 262 0.84 10.29 -17.98
N THR A 263 0.51 11.58 -17.95
CA THR A 263 -0.89 12.04 -17.89
C THR A 263 -1.63 11.62 -19.18
N PHE A 264 -2.83 11.07 -19.03
CA PHE A 264 -3.62 10.47 -20.10
C PHE A 264 -2.93 9.29 -20.82
N GLY A 265 -1.86 8.74 -20.25
CA GLY A 265 -1.13 7.62 -20.84
C GLY A 265 -1.81 6.27 -20.57
N ARG A 266 -1.63 5.36 -21.53
CA ARG A 266 -1.95 3.94 -21.38
C ARG A 266 -0.77 3.18 -20.77
N MET A 267 -1.05 2.18 -19.94
CA MET A 267 -0.03 1.28 -19.44
C MET A 267 0.50 0.35 -20.54
N TRP A 268 1.60 -0.34 -20.24
CA TRP A 268 2.20 -1.36 -21.10
C TRP A 268 1.93 -2.75 -20.54
N TRP A 269 1.52 -3.68 -21.38
CA TRP A 269 1.35 -5.07 -20.96
C TRP A 269 2.62 -5.69 -20.37
N LYS A 270 3.75 -5.49 -21.07
CA LYS A 270 5.06 -6.09 -20.70
C LYS A 270 5.92 -5.20 -19.81
N LYS A 271 5.28 -4.41 -18.93
CA LYS A 271 5.97 -3.63 -17.89
C LYS A 271 5.15 -3.67 -16.60
N PRO A 272 5.76 -3.42 -15.44
CA PRO A 272 5.01 -3.12 -14.24
C PRO A 272 4.12 -1.89 -14.45
N ALA A 273 2.95 -1.85 -13.80
CA ALA A 273 2.12 -0.64 -13.74
C ALA A 273 2.88 0.50 -13.04
N PRO A 274 2.51 1.76 -13.28
CA PRO A 274 2.94 2.85 -12.39
C PRO A 274 2.42 2.63 -10.97
N THR A 275 3.01 3.31 -9.99
CA THR A 275 2.53 3.24 -8.60
C THR A 275 1.03 3.50 -8.52
N ILE A 276 0.27 2.53 -8.03
CA ILE A 276 -1.17 2.67 -7.79
C ILE A 276 -1.38 3.68 -6.65
N THR A 277 -1.93 4.84 -7.00
CA THR A 277 -2.24 5.94 -6.10
C THR A 277 -3.72 5.96 -5.72
N THR A 278 -4.14 6.87 -4.85
CA THR A 278 -5.55 7.04 -4.48
C THR A 278 -6.45 7.56 -5.61
N LYS A 279 -5.87 7.90 -6.77
CA LYS A 279 -6.59 8.44 -7.95
C LYS A 279 -6.31 7.64 -9.23
N PHE A 280 -5.94 6.38 -9.12
CA PHE A 280 -5.65 5.51 -10.27
C PHE A 280 -6.84 5.31 -11.22
N PHE A 281 -8.06 5.58 -10.77
CA PHE A 281 -9.28 5.52 -11.58
C PHE A 281 -9.42 6.70 -12.57
N SER A 282 -8.46 7.62 -12.60
CA SER A 282 -8.50 8.82 -13.45
C SER A 282 -7.23 8.95 -14.30
N ILE A 283 -7.39 8.93 -15.61
CA ILE A 283 -6.28 9.08 -16.57
C ILE A 283 -5.58 10.44 -16.50
N SER A 284 -6.24 11.47 -15.97
CA SER A 284 -5.63 12.80 -15.80
C SER A 284 -4.61 12.86 -14.66
N ASN A 285 -4.60 11.84 -13.78
CA ASN A 285 -3.70 11.79 -12.61
C ASN A 285 -2.46 10.91 -12.83
N GLY A 286 -2.24 10.41 -14.06
CA GLY A 286 -1.09 9.57 -14.40
C GLY A 286 -1.38 8.63 -15.56
N ARG A 287 -0.50 7.67 -15.74
CA ARG A 287 -0.58 6.63 -16.76
C ARG A 287 -1.49 5.48 -16.31
N PHE A 288 -2.78 5.78 -16.12
CA PHE A 288 -3.77 4.81 -15.63
C PHE A 288 -4.77 4.37 -16.70
N GLY A 289 -4.54 4.73 -17.98
CA GLY A 289 -5.30 4.17 -19.10
C GLY A 289 -5.03 2.66 -19.24
N HIS A 290 -6.09 1.87 -19.46
CA HIS A 290 -5.96 0.46 -19.78
C HIS A 290 -5.13 0.30 -21.07
N PRO A 291 -4.27 -0.72 -21.23
CA PRO A 291 -3.43 -0.86 -22.41
C PRO A 291 -4.19 -0.85 -23.73
N ASP A 292 -5.36 -1.52 -23.80
CA ASP A 292 -6.12 -1.71 -25.03
C ASP A 292 -7.54 -1.11 -25.03
N GLU A 293 -8.14 -0.88 -23.85
CA GLU A 293 -9.51 -0.39 -23.73
C GLU A 293 -9.56 1.11 -23.47
N ASP A 294 -10.58 1.81 -24.00
CA ASP A 294 -10.73 3.27 -23.90
C ASP A 294 -11.30 3.71 -22.54
N ARG A 295 -10.58 3.36 -21.48
CA ARG A 295 -10.93 3.63 -20.08
C ARG A 295 -9.71 3.73 -19.18
N ALA A 296 -9.89 4.21 -17.96
CA ALA A 296 -8.95 3.97 -16.87
C ALA A 296 -9.06 2.52 -16.40
N ILE A 297 -8.06 2.04 -15.66
CA ILE A 297 -8.18 0.76 -14.99
C ILE A 297 -9.32 0.78 -13.98
N SER A 298 -9.95 -0.39 -13.80
CA SER A 298 -11.05 -0.58 -12.85
C SER A 298 -10.57 -0.63 -11.40
N ILE A 299 -11.53 -0.56 -10.48
CA ILE A 299 -11.26 -0.75 -9.04
C ILE A 299 -10.66 -2.13 -8.78
N ARG A 300 -11.18 -3.19 -9.41
CA ARG A 300 -10.64 -4.55 -9.25
C ARG A 300 -9.24 -4.70 -9.84
N GLU A 301 -9.00 -4.13 -11.01
CA GLU A 301 -7.65 -4.12 -11.59
C GLU A 301 -6.65 -3.40 -10.67
N GLY A 302 -7.01 -2.22 -10.16
CA GLY A 302 -6.16 -1.50 -9.20
C GLY A 302 -5.90 -2.28 -7.92
N ALA A 303 -6.90 -2.99 -7.39
CA ALA A 303 -6.75 -3.86 -6.23
C ALA A 303 -5.83 -5.06 -6.52
N THR A 304 -5.97 -5.67 -7.69
CA THR A 304 -5.13 -6.79 -8.13
C THR A 304 -3.67 -6.34 -8.32
N LEU A 305 -3.44 -5.14 -8.83
CA LEU A 305 -2.10 -4.56 -8.94
C LEU A 305 -1.48 -4.19 -7.58
N GLN A 306 -2.30 -4.03 -6.53
CA GLN A 306 -1.89 -3.97 -5.12
C GLN A 306 -1.86 -5.36 -4.46
N THR A 307 -2.00 -6.41 -5.25
CA THR A 307 -1.98 -7.81 -4.84
C THR A 307 -3.04 -8.22 -3.81
N PHE A 308 -4.15 -7.48 -3.73
CA PHE A 308 -5.32 -7.98 -3.01
C PHE A 308 -5.90 -9.22 -3.71
N PRO A 309 -6.32 -10.24 -2.96
CA PRO A 309 -7.03 -11.38 -3.54
C PRO A 309 -8.26 -10.93 -4.35
N LYS A 310 -8.60 -11.62 -5.42
CA LYS A 310 -9.80 -11.31 -6.23
C LYS A 310 -11.10 -11.41 -5.42
N THR A 311 -11.08 -12.18 -4.35
CA THR A 311 -12.17 -12.34 -3.39
C THR A 311 -12.22 -11.24 -2.32
N TYR A 312 -11.25 -10.31 -2.30
CA TYR A 312 -11.23 -9.21 -1.32
C TYR A 312 -12.30 -8.18 -1.66
N VAL A 313 -13.28 -7.98 -0.80
CA VAL A 313 -14.43 -7.13 -1.06
C VAL A 313 -14.22 -5.72 -0.50
N PHE A 314 -14.37 -4.70 -1.34
CA PHE A 314 -14.29 -3.30 -0.91
C PHE A 314 -15.69 -2.76 -0.62
N LYS A 315 -16.08 -2.74 0.64
CA LYS A 315 -17.37 -2.17 1.11
C LYS A 315 -17.23 -0.65 1.21
N THR A 316 -17.47 0.03 0.10
CA THR A 316 -17.32 1.50 0.00
C THR A 316 -18.46 2.12 -0.77
N LYS A 317 -18.71 3.42 -0.51
CA LYS A 317 -19.83 4.15 -1.12
C LYS A 317 -19.52 4.70 -2.53
N SER A 318 -18.26 4.69 -2.94
CA SER A 318 -17.85 5.28 -4.22
C SER A 318 -16.54 4.68 -4.75
N ILE A 319 -16.32 4.83 -6.06
CA ILE A 319 -15.04 4.52 -6.71
C ILE A 319 -13.87 5.25 -6.02
N SER A 320 -14.07 6.51 -5.64
CA SER A 320 -13.03 7.31 -4.98
C SER A 320 -12.67 6.76 -3.59
N SER A 321 -13.65 6.33 -2.80
CA SER A 321 -13.41 5.72 -1.50
C SER A 321 -12.70 4.38 -1.63
N ALA A 322 -13.12 3.53 -2.58
CA ALA A 322 -12.42 2.27 -2.87
C ALA A 322 -10.97 2.50 -3.31
N ALA A 323 -10.76 3.42 -4.25
CA ALA A 323 -9.43 3.76 -4.76
C ALA A 323 -8.53 4.34 -3.67
N LYS A 324 -9.08 5.09 -2.70
CA LYS A 324 -8.33 5.59 -1.54
C LYS A 324 -7.81 4.46 -0.66
N LEU A 325 -8.66 3.46 -0.35
CA LEU A 325 -8.24 2.29 0.44
C LEU A 325 -7.18 1.47 -0.28
N ILE A 326 -7.36 1.24 -1.59
CA ILE A 326 -6.44 0.47 -2.43
C ILE A 326 -5.09 1.19 -2.58
N GLY A 327 -5.09 2.48 -2.94
CA GLY A 327 -3.86 3.24 -3.22
C GLY A 327 -2.98 3.47 -1.98
N ASN A 328 -3.60 3.60 -0.80
CA ASN A 328 -2.90 3.75 0.47
C ASN A 328 -2.38 2.43 1.05
N ALA A 329 -2.85 1.30 0.57
CA ALA A 329 -2.49 0.01 1.13
C ALA A 329 -1.01 -0.35 0.91
N VAL A 330 -0.47 -1.10 1.85
CA VAL A 330 0.72 -1.94 1.63
C VAL A 330 0.28 -3.13 0.79
N PRO A 331 0.98 -3.47 -0.32
CA PRO A 331 0.63 -4.64 -1.13
C PRO A 331 0.65 -5.93 -0.32
N CYS A 332 -0.43 -6.73 -0.45
CA CYS A 332 -0.62 -7.94 0.35
C CYS A 332 0.51 -8.96 0.16
N GLU A 333 1.03 -9.11 -1.07
CA GLU A 333 2.12 -10.05 -1.37
C GLU A 333 3.42 -9.66 -0.64
N TYR A 334 3.76 -8.37 -0.60
CA TYR A 334 4.94 -7.93 0.12
C TYR A 334 4.78 -8.15 1.64
N ALA A 335 3.60 -7.86 2.19
CA ALA A 335 3.28 -8.13 3.57
C ALA A 335 3.35 -9.64 3.90
N ARG A 336 2.88 -10.51 2.99
CA ARG A 336 2.99 -11.97 3.12
C ARG A 336 4.45 -12.43 3.16
N ARG A 337 5.30 -11.87 2.30
CA ARG A 337 6.75 -12.18 2.30
C ARG A 337 7.43 -11.75 3.58
N LEU A 338 7.10 -10.58 4.11
CA LEU A 338 7.58 -10.13 5.43
C LEU A 338 7.12 -11.07 6.56
N GLY A 339 5.86 -11.51 6.52
CA GLY A 339 5.31 -12.46 7.49
C GLY A 339 6.01 -13.81 7.44
N ASN A 340 6.20 -14.39 6.25
CA ASN A 340 6.92 -15.65 6.07
C ASN A 340 8.37 -15.57 6.57
N LEU A 341 9.03 -14.45 6.31
CA LEU A 341 10.39 -14.22 6.81
C LEU A 341 10.43 -14.27 8.35
N ILE A 342 9.54 -13.54 9.03
CA ILE A 342 9.49 -13.53 10.51
C ILE A 342 9.23 -14.93 11.05
N ILE A 343 8.25 -15.67 10.48
CA ILE A 343 7.95 -17.04 10.88
C ILE A 343 9.20 -17.91 10.76
N SER A 344 9.91 -17.84 9.62
CA SER A 344 11.12 -18.64 9.41
C SER A 344 12.22 -18.33 10.43
N LYS A 345 12.34 -17.06 10.85
CA LYS A 345 13.34 -16.65 11.85
C LYS A 345 12.99 -17.14 13.26
N ILE A 346 11.71 -17.08 13.64
CA ILE A 346 11.23 -17.58 14.96
C ILE A 346 11.37 -19.11 15.03
N MET A 347 11.03 -19.85 13.98
CA MET A 347 11.14 -21.30 13.94
C MET A 347 12.59 -21.78 14.13
N LYS A 348 13.55 -21.10 13.47
CA LYS A 348 14.97 -21.42 13.63
C LYS A 348 15.49 -21.23 15.06
N VAL A 349 15.03 -20.22 15.78
CA VAL A 349 15.42 -20.02 17.20
C VAL A 349 14.89 -21.14 18.07
N ASN A 350 13.65 -21.59 17.85
CA ASN A 350 13.03 -22.66 18.65
C ASN A 350 13.62 -24.05 18.38
N GLU A 351 14.32 -24.26 17.26
CA GLU A 351 15.04 -25.50 16.98
C GLU A 351 16.40 -25.61 17.71
N TRP A 352 16.92 -24.50 18.25
CA TRP A 352 18.20 -24.43 18.95
C TRP A 352 18.05 -24.32 20.49
N THR A 353 16.82 -24.22 20.98
CA THR A 353 16.47 -24.22 22.44
C THR A 353 15.78 -25.51 22.82
#